data_b3944784c906bd0afe13f8a3a6740b12
#
_entry.id   b3944784c906bd0afe13f8a3a6740b12
#
_cell.length_a   1.000
_cell.length_b   1.000
_cell.length_c   1.000
_cell.angle_alpha   90.00
_cell.angle_beta   90.00
_cell.angle_gamma   90.00
#
_symmetry.space_group_name_H-M   'P 1'
#
loop_
_entity.id
_entity.type
_entity.pdbx_description
1 polymer ?
#
loop_
_entity_poly.entity_id
_entity_poly.type
_entity_poly.pdbx_seq_one_letter_code
_entity_poly.pdbx_strand_id
1 'polypeptide(L)'
;MRQRAFSNHIAWSAAQLKGDRALAYVAIRSTDPGAKVTYHQVFIKNFFASVDEAYSAADEAVSRIITIDARSNPIFSFSDH
;
A
#
# COMPACT_ATOMS: atom_id res chain seq x y z
N MET A 1 -7.97 4.94 7.30
CA MET A 1 -6.81 4.86 6.40
C MET A 1 -5.54 5.15 7.20
N ARG A 2 -4.51 4.33 7.00
CA ARG A 2 -3.25 4.48 7.71
C ARG A 2 -2.23 5.16 6.81
N GLN A 3 -1.45 6.07 7.39
CA GLN A 3 -0.40 6.79 6.69
C GLN A 3 0.88 6.75 7.51
N ARG A 4 2.02 6.55 6.84
CA ARG A 4 3.33 6.59 7.47
C ARG A 4 4.27 7.44 6.64
N ALA A 5 5.09 8.23 7.33
CA ALA A 5 6.13 9.05 6.69
C ALA A 5 7.48 8.35 6.85
N PHE A 6 8.23 8.31 5.76
CA PHE A 6 9.62 7.86 5.72
C PHE A 6 10.50 9.05 5.36
N SER A 7 11.81 8.88 5.37
CA SER A 7 12.71 10.02 5.16
C SER A 7 12.46 10.73 3.83
N ASN A 8 12.15 9.97 2.75
CA ASN A 8 11.97 10.54 1.42
C ASN A 8 10.64 10.15 0.78
N HIS A 9 9.74 9.51 1.52
CA HIS A 9 8.49 8.99 0.97
C HIS A 9 7.37 9.05 1.99
N ILE A 10 6.15 9.07 1.50
CA ILE A 10 4.94 8.90 2.30
C ILE A 10 4.20 7.68 1.73
N ALA A 11 3.74 6.81 2.61
CA ALA A 11 2.96 5.63 2.25
C ALA A 11 1.61 5.67 2.96
N TRP A 12 0.56 5.24 2.24
CA TRP A 12 -0.76 5.13 2.85
C TRP A 12 -1.52 3.94 2.26
N SER A 13 -2.55 3.51 2.98
CA SER A 13 -3.38 2.40 2.53
C SER A 13 -4.35 2.88 1.46
N ALA A 14 -4.64 2.00 0.51
CA ALA A 14 -5.61 2.25 -0.55
C ALA A 14 -6.33 0.95 -0.88
N ALA A 15 -7.50 1.07 -1.46
CA ALA A 15 -8.27 -0.07 -1.91
C ALA A 15 -8.99 0.29 -3.19
N GLN A 16 -9.25 -0.71 -4.03
CA GLN A 16 -9.96 -0.53 -5.28
C GLN A 16 -10.97 -1.64 -5.46
N LEU A 17 -12.18 -1.27 -5.82
CA LEU A 17 -13.20 -2.22 -6.19
C LEU A 17 -13.00 -2.63 -7.65
N LYS A 18 -12.97 -3.94 -7.90
CA LYS A 18 -12.79 -4.48 -9.24
C LYS A 18 -13.80 -5.60 -9.45
N GLY A 19 -14.89 -5.28 -10.16
CA GLY A 19 -16.00 -6.21 -10.27
C GLY A 19 -16.66 -6.39 -8.91
N ASP A 20 -16.79 -7.64 -8.49
CA ASP A 20 -17.37 -7.99 -7.19
C ASP A 20 -16.32 -8.19 -6.11
N ARG A 21 -15.07 -7.80 -6.38
CA ARG A 21 -13.95 -8.00 -5.47
C ARG A 21 -13.29 -6.68 -5.15
N ALA A 22 -12.68 -6.61 -3.98
CA ALA A 22 -11.86 -5.47 -3.60
C ALA A 22 -10.40 -5.90 -3.49
N LEU A 23 -9.50 -5.02 -3.88
CA LEU A 23 -8.05 -5.26 -3.86
C LEU A 23 -7.41 -4.27 -2.91
N ALA A 24 -6.37 -4.72 -2.21
CA ALA A 24 -5.64 -3.90 -1.26
C ALA A 24 -4.35 -3.39 -1.91
N TYR A 25 -4.03 -2.12 -1.66
CA TYR A 25 -2.84 -1.48 -2.19
C TYR A 25 -2.14 -0.66 -1.11
N VAL A 26 -0.84 -0.51 -1.28
CA VAL A 26 -0.06 0.52 -0.59
C VAL A 26 0.26 1.58 -1.63
N ALA A 27 -0.14 2.82 -1.37
CA ALA A 27 0.18 3.95 -2.22
C ALA A 27 1.43 4.63 -1.68
N ILE A 28 2.37 4.96 -2.56
CA ILE A 28 3.63 5.55 -2.17
C ILE A 28 3.91 6.76 -3.06
N ARG A 29 4.37 7.83 -2.44
CA ARG A 29 4.80 9.01 -3.16
C ARG A 29 6.09 9.53 -2.54
N SER A 30 7.06 9.90 -3.40
CA SER A 30 8.23 10.63 -2.95
C SER A 30 7.81 12.01 -2.44
N THR A 31 8.56 12.57 -1.50
CA THR A 31 8.32 13.92 -1.00
C THR A 31 8.81 15.00 -1.95
N ASP A 32 9.47 14.63 -3.04
CA ASP A 32 9.92 15.59 -4.04
C ASP A 32 8.73 16.27 -4.73
N PRO A 33 8.83 17.58 -5.04
CA PRO A 33 7.77 18.26 -5.77
C PRO A 33 7.50 17.60 -7.12
N GLY A 34 6.22 17.44 -7.45
CA GLY A 34 5.81 16.84 -8.71
C GLY A 34 5.91 15.33 -8.78
N ALA A 35 6.27 14.67 -7.70
CA ALA A 35 6.35 13.21 -7.68
C ALA A 35 4.97 12.58 -7.89
N LYS A 36 4.94 11.49 -8.65
CA LYS A 36 3.71 10.75 -8.91
C LYS A 36 3.49 9.69 -7.82
N VAL A 37 2.23 9.37 -7.58
CA VAL A 37 1.87 8.26 -6.69
C VAL A 37 2.04 6.95 -7.43
N THR A 38 2.65 5.97 -6.76
CA THR A 38 2.71 4.60 -7.25
C THR A 38 1.88 3.72 -6.34
N TYR A 39 1.22 2.71 -6.92
CA TYR A 39 0.36 1.79 -6.18
C TYR A 39 0.95 0.39 -6.23
N HIS A 40 1.08 -0.23 -5.08
CA HIS A 40 1.63 -1.59 -4.96
C HIS A 40 0.57 -2.49 -4.37
N GLN A 41 0.10 -3.45 -5.15
CA GLN A 41 -0.90 -4.40 -4.68
C GLN A 41 -0.27 -5.29 -3.61
N VAL A 42 -0.99 -5.46 -2.50
CA VAL A 42 -0.57 -6.33 -1.41
C VAL A 42 -1.60 -7.43 -1.21
N PHE A 43 -1.18 -8.54 -0.61
CA PHE A 43 -2.05 -9.71 -0.43
C PHE A 43 -2.66 -10.14 -1.76
N ILE A 44 -1.80 -10.27 -2.78
CA ILE A 44 -2.22 -10.52 -4.16
C ILE A 44 -3.07 -11.78 -4.29
N LYS A 45 -2.81 -12.79 -3.48
CA LYS A 45 -3.57 -14.05 -3.51
C LYS A 45 -4.91 -13.98 -2.80
N ASN A 46 -5.18 -12.87 -2.13
CA ASN A 46 -6.41 -12.70 -1.35
C ASN A 46 -7.36 -11.77 -2.09
N PHE A 47 -8.64 -12.12 -2.05
CA PHE A 47 -9.71 -11.26 -2.55
C PHE A 47 -10.58 -10.89 -1.38
N PHE A 48 -10.96 -9.62 -1.33
CA PHE A 48 -11.76 -9.10 -0.22
C PHE A 48 -13.19 -8.87 -0.71
N ALA A 49 -14.15 -9.15 0.15
CA ALA A 49 -15.56 -9.01 -0.20
C ALA A 49 -16.00 -7.56 -0.22
N SER A 50 -15.30 -6.70 0.49
CA SER A 50 -15.66 -5.28 0.57
C SER A 50 -14.40 -4.41 0.53
N VAL A 51 -14.62 -3.14 0.18
CA VAL A 51 -13.56 -2.14 0.21
C VAL A 51 -13.04 -1.94 1.63
N ASP A 52 -13.92 -2.02 2.63
CA ASP A 52 -13.51 -1.86 4.02
C ASP A 52 -12.53 -2.96 4.45
N GLU A 53 -12.79 -4.21 4.04
CA GLU A 53 -11.86 -5.31 4.32
C GLU A 53 -10.52 -5.10 3.63
N ALA A 54 -10.56 -4.64 2.38
CA ALA A 54 -9.34 -4.37 1.63
C ALA A 54 -8.54 -3.24 2.28
N TYR A 55 -9.19 -2.19 2.75
CA TYR A 55 -8.51 -1.11 3.48
C TYR A 55 -7.88 -1.62 4.77
N SER A 56 -8.56 -2.48 5.50
CA SER A 56 -8.00 -3.05 6.73
C SER A 56 -6.73 -3.85 6.43
N ALA A 57 -6.76 -4.64 5.36
CA ALA A 57 -5.58 -5.39 4.93
C ALA A 57 -4.46 -4.45 4.49
N ALA A 58 -4.80 -3.39 3.76
CA ALA A 58 -3.82 -2.41 3.32
C ALA A 58 -3.21 -1.66 4.51
N ASP A 59 -4.00 -1.34 5.53
CA ASP A 59 -3.50 -0.73 6.77
C ASP A 59 -2.47 -1.65 7.45
N GLU A 60 -2.75 -2.94 7.49
CA GLU A 60 -1.82 -3.93 8.01
C GLU A 60 -0.51 -3.91 7.21
N ALA A 61 -0.61 -3.88 5.89
CA ALA A 61 0.57 -3.85 5.02
C ALA A 61 1.40 -2.58 5.27
N VAL A 62 0.76 -1.42 5.38
CA VAL A 62 1.46 -0.17 5.65
C VAL A 62 2.22 -0.27 6.98
N SER A 63 1.62 -0.87 8.00
CA SER A 63 2.26 -1.02 9.31
C SER A 63 3.48 -1.94 9.26
N ARG A 64 3.59 -2.78 8.24
CA ARG A 64 4.68 -3.75 8.11
C ARG A 64 5.79 -3.30 7.16
N ILE A 65 5.71 -2.08 6.63
CA ILE A 65 6.78 -1.55 5.78
C ILE A 65 8.02 -1.29 6.65
N ILE A 66 9.15 -1.89 6.28
CA ILE A 66 10.42 -1.63 6.94
C ILE A 66 11.03 -0.36 6.39
N THR A 67 11.07 -0.25 5.07
CA THR A 67 11.67 0.90 4.39
C THR A 67 11.12 0.97 2.96
N ILE A 68 11.40 2.07 2.29
CA ILE A 68 11.04 2.27 0.89
C ILE A 68 12.34 2.58 0.14
N ASP A 69 12.59 1.85 -0.95
CA ASP A 69 13.82 2.04 -1.71
C ASP A 69 13.75 3.27 -2.60
N ALA A 70 14.86 3.56 -3.30
CA ALA A 70 14.97 4.76 -4.14
C ALA A 70 14.00 4.75 -5.32
N ARG A 71 13.46 3.58 -5.67
CA ARG A 71 12.50 3.43 -6.78
C ARG A 71 11.06 3.47 -6.29
N SER A 72 10.83 3.85 -5.04
CA SER A 72 9.51 3.89 -4.41
C SER A 72 8.89 2.51 -4.25
N ASN A 73 9.72 1.49 -4.07
CA ASN A 73 9.24 0.14 -3.78
C ASN A 73 9.28 -0.11 -2.28
N PRO A 74 8.17 -0.56 -1.68
CA PRO A 74 8.15 -0.87 -0.26
C PRO A 74 8.84 -2.19 0.02
N ILE A 75 9.54 -2.26 1.14
CA ILE A 75 10.14 -3.49 1.64
C ILE A 75 9.43 -3.84 2.92
N PHE A 76 8.79 -5.01 2.93
CA PHE A 76 7.93 -5.45 4.02
C PHE A 76 8.64 -6.42 4.95
N SER A 77 8.15 -6.50 6.17
CA SER A 77 8.60 -7.50 7.15
C SER A 77 7.96 -8.87 6.91
N PHE A 78 7.07 -9.00 5.92
CA PHE A 78 6.47 -10.27 5.53
C PHE A 78 6.69 -10.50 4.04
N SER A 79 6.60 -11.76 3.61
CA SER A 79 6.92 -12.13 2.23
C SER A 79 5.68 -12.35 1.36
N ASP A 80 4.49 -12.31 1.93
CA ASP A 80 3.24 -12.55 1.21
C ASP A 80 2.64 -11.25 0.72
N HIS A 81 2.84 -10.94 -0.55
CA HIS A 81 2.28 -9.70 -1.11
C HIS A 81 2.10 -9.82 -2.61
#